data_e603f81d4187053f2c836405a65269fa
#
_entry.id   e603f81d4187053f2c836405a65269fa
#
_cell.length_a   1.000
_cell.length_b   1.000
_cell.length_c   1.000
_cell.angle_alpha   90.00
_cell.angle_beta   90.00
_cell.angle_gamma   90.00
#
_symmetry.space_group_name_H-M   'P 1'
#
loop_
_entity.id
_entity.type
_entity.pdbx_description
1 polymer ?
#
loop_
_entity_poly.entity_id
_entity_poly.type
_entity_poly.pdbx_seq_one_letter_code
_entity_poly.pdbx_strand_id
1 'polypeptide(L)'
;GEFPLDGSRFAGQLPPVVSSPTFAIRKKAVAIFTLEQYVEQRMMTVKQCQKIKSAVAEHRNILVVGGTGSGKTTLVNAIINEMVNHDSTERIFIIEDTGEIQCAAENFVQYHTSLDVSMTQLLKTTLRMRPDRILVGEVRGEEALDLLDAWNTGHEGGAATLHANDALSGLTRLNSLITRNKSAPADIDALIGEVVHLVVHILRTPTGRRIQEIIEVDGHRRGSFRIKKF
;
A
#
# COMPACT_ATOMS: atom_id res chain seq x y z
N GLY A 1 4.11 -9.40 -18.86
CA GLY A 1 5.28 -10.18 -18.46
C GLY A 1 6.34 -9.33 -17.80
N GLU A 2 7.40 -9.97 -17.36
CA GLU A 2 8.58 -9.33 -16.77
C GLU A 2 9.82 -9.73 -17.56
N PHE A 3 10.77 -8.82 -17.67
CA PHE A 3 12.07 -9.14 -18.26
C PHE A 3 12.90 -9.98 -17.28
N PRO A 4 13.50 -11.08 -17.73
CA PRO A 4 14.20 -12.02 -16.84
C PRO A 4 15.50 -11.47 -16.23
N LEU A 5 16.08 -10.40 -16.79
CA LEU A 5 17.35 -9.84 -16.33
C LEU A 5 17.20 -8.80 -15.21
N ASP A 6 16.18 -7.96 -15.27
CA ASP A 6 16.03 -6.81 -14.36
C ASP A 6 14.63 -6.72 -13.72
N GLY A 7 13.72 -7.63 -14.06
CA GLY A 7 12.35 -7.61 -13.56
C GLY A 7 11.51 -6.43 -14.03
N SER A 8 11.95 -5.70 -15.08
CA SER A 8 11.15 -4.63 -15.69
C SER A 8 9.86 -5.19 -16.28
N ARG A 9 8.74 -4.53 -16.04
CA ARG A 9 7.44 -4.95 -16.57
C ARG A 9 7.35 -4.63 -18.05
N PHE A 10 6.89 -5.61 -18.82
CA PHE A 10 6.64 -5.51 -20.25
C PHE A 10 5.17 -5.77 -20.54
N ALA A 11 4.54 -4.89 -21.31
CA ALA A 11 3.23 -5.10 -21.92
C ALA A 11 3.35 -4.84 -23.42
N GLY A 12 2.90 -5.78 -24.24
CA GLY A 12 2.91 -5.66 -25.69
C GLY A 12 1.60 -6.12 -26.30
N GLN A 13 1.28 -5.54 -27.45
CA GLN A 13 0.10 -5.87 -28.24
C GLN A 13 0.50 -6.04 -29.69
N LEU A 14 -0.13 -7.01 -30.36
CA LEU A 14 0.12 -7.35 -31.73
C LEU A 14 -1.18 -7.25 -32.56
N PRO A 15 -1.09 -7.10 -33.88
CA PRO A 15 -2.26 -7.25 -34.74
C PRO A 15 -2.97 -8.61 -34.52
N PRO A 16 -4.30 -8.68 -34.62
CA PRO A 16 -5.23 -7.64 -35.08
C PRO A 16 -5.75 -6.67 -34.00
N VAL A 17 -5.30 -6.79 -32.75
CA VAL A 17 -5.74 -5.92 -31.63
C VAL A 17 -5.29 -4.48 -31.86
N VAL A 18 -4.13 -4.29 -32.46
CA VAL A 18 -3.55 -3.00 -32.87
C VAL A 18 -3.14 -3.07 -34.33
N SER A 19 -3.08 -1.94 -35.01
CA SER A 19 -2.68 -1.88 -36.44
C SER A 19 -1.19 -2.19 -36.65
N SER A 20 -0.35 -1.83 -35.67
CA SER A 20 1.10 -2.11 -35.64
C SER A 20 1.51 -2.57 -34.25
N PRO A 21 2.55 -3.43 -34.12
CA PRO A 21 3.03 -3.85 -32.79
C PRO A 21 3.34 -2.67 -31.89
N THR A 22 2.80 -2.68 -30.68
CA THR A 22 3.04 -1.67 -29.65
C THR A 22 3.53 -2.32 -28.37
N PHE A 23 4.35 -1.60 -27.62
CA PHE A 23 4.79 -2.08 -26.31
C PHE A 23 5.05 -0.93 -25.33
N ALA A 24 4.99 -1.25 -24.04
CA ALA A 24 5.40 -0.40 -22.94
C ALA A 24 6.33 -1.17 -22.00
N ILE A 25 7.40 -0.51 -21.57
CA ILE A 25 8.34 -1.04 -20.58
C ILE A 25 8.31 -0.13 -19.36
N ARG A 26 8.04 -0.70 -18.18
CA ARG A 26 8.14 0.00 -16.92
C ARG A 26 9.35 -0.54 -16.15
N LYS A 27 10.39 0.26 -16.07
CA LYS A 27 11.60 -0.10 -15.33
C LYS A 27 11.32 -0.20 -13.83
N LYS A 28 11.96 -1.16 -13.18
CA LYS A 28 11.95 -1.28 -11.72
C LYS A 28 12.63 -0.05 -11.10
N ALA A 29 12.09 0.44 -9.99
CA ALA A 29 12.72 1.53 -9.26
C ALA A 29 14.07 1.03 -8.69
N VAL A 30 15.13 1.81 -8.85
CA VAL A 30 16.48 1.42 -8.39
C VAL A 30 16.81 2.05 -7.05
N ALA A 31 16.21 3.20 -6.71
CA ALA A 31 16.52 3.95 -5.50
C ALA A 31 15.42 3.80 -4.44
N ILE A 32 15.81 3.43 -3.23
CA ILE A 32 14.96 3.50 -2.04
C ILE A 32 15.18 4.87 -1.43
N PHE A 33 14.13 5.69 -1.37
CA PHE A 33 14.14 6.96 -0.67
C PHE A 33 13.85 6.75 0.81
N THR A 34 14.52 7.53 1.68
CA THR A 34 14.13 7.60 3.09
C THR A 34 13.06 8.69 3.29
N LEU A 35 12.35 8.65 4.43
CA LEU A 35 11.37 9.70 4.76
C LEU A 35 12.03 11.06 4.93
N GLU A 36 13.29 11.11 5.41
CA GLU A 36 14.10 12.35 5.50
C GLU A 36 14.36 12.95 4.12
N GLN A 37 14.73 12.13 3.14
CA GLN A 37 14.93 12.57 1.77
C GLN A 37 13.66 13.16 1.13
N TYR A 38 12.47 12.65 1.51
CA TYR A 38 11.20 13.26 1.11
C TYR A 38 11.06 14.68 1.69
N VAL A 39 11.53 14.93 2.91
CA VAL A 39 11.53 16.27 3.53
C VAL A 39 12.56 17.17 2.85
N GLU A 40 13.78 16.71 2.68
CA GLU A 40 14.88 17.45 2.00
C GLU A 40 14.48 17.88 0.60
N GLN A 41 13.82 17.00 -0.16
CA GLN A 41 13.32 17.27 -1.51
C GLN A 41 11.99 18.04 -1.52
N ARG A 42 11.50 18.49 -0.35
CA ARG A 42 10.24 19.23 -0.18
C ARG A 42 9.01 18.49 -0.72
N MET A 43 9.06 17.16 -0.78
CA MET A 43 7.93 16.31 -1.16
C MET A 43 6.95 16.11 0.01
N MET A 44 7.43 16.26 1.26
CA MET A 44 6.60 16.31 2.47
C MET A 44 7.14 17.31 3.48
N THR A 45 6.30 17.71 4.43
CA THR A 45 6.71 18.55 5.56
C THR A 45 7.34 17.70 6.67
N VAL A 46 8.13 18.35 7.54
CA VAL A 46 8.67 17.69 8.76
C VAL A 46 7.56 17.09 9.61
N LYS A 47 6.43 17.80 9.78
CA LYS A 47 5.28 17.34 10.56
C LYS A 47 4.67 16.06 9.97
N GLN A 48 4.53 15.99 8.64
CA GLN A 48 4.04 14.80 7.93
C GLN A 48 5.01 13.61 8.10
N CYS A 49 6.30 13.85 7.97
CA CYS A 49 7.34 12.85 8.20
C CYS A 49 7.25 12.27 9.62
N GLN A 50 7.21 13.15 10.64
CA GLN A 50 7.07 12.73 12.04
C GLN A 50 5.79 11.92 12.29
N LYS A 51 4.66 12.29 11.64
CA LYS A 51 3.41 11.53 11.77
C LYS A 51 3.51 10.13 11.19
N ILE A 52 4.18 9.95 10.04
CA ILE A 52 4.42 8.61 9.46
C ILE A 52 5.34 7.79 10.37
N LYS A 53 6.43 8.37 10.88
CA LYS A 53 7.35 7.71 11.80
C LYS A 53 6.66 7.26 13.09
N SER A 54 5.85 8.14 13.69
CA SER A 54 5.04 7.79 14.86
C SER A 54 4.08 6.63 14.57
N ALA A 55 3.42 6.64 13.40
CA ALA A 55 2.53 5.55 13.00
C ALA A 55 3.26 4.22 12.81
N VAL A 56 4.49 4.23 12.27
CA VAL A 56 5.35 3.04 12.16
C VAL A 56 5.72 2.50 13.54
N ALA A 57 6.18 3.38 14.45
CA ALA A 57 6.58 3.01 15.81
C ALA A 57 5.41 2.48 16.66
N GLU A 58 4.21 2.99 16.43
CA GLU A 58 2.99 2.59 17.12
C GLU A 58 2.26 1.40 16.46
N HIS A 59 2.85 0.74 15.48
CA HIS A 59 2.22 -0.36 14.71
C HIS A 59 0.86 0.03 14.13
N ARG A 60 0.74 1.26 13.58
CA ARG A 60 -0.48 1.72 12.94
C ARG A 60 -0.55 1.25 11.50
N ASN A 61 -1.71 0.80 11.06
CA ASN A 61 -1.95 0.42 9.66
C ASN A 61 -2.01 1.66 8.77
N ILE A 62 -1.21 1.68 7.71
CA ILE A 62 -1.02 2.83 6.83
C ILE A 62 -1.57 2.52 5.43
N LEU A 63 -2.52 3.31 4.95
CA LEU A 63 -3.01 3.25 3.59
C LEU A 63 -2.41 4.39 2.76
N VAL A 64 -1.66 4.06 1.71
CA VAL A 64 -1.07 5.04 0.78
C VAL A 64 -1.95 5.16 -0.45
N VAL A 65 -2.49 6.33 -0.70
CA VAL A 65 -3.43 6.57 -1.81
C VAL A 65 -2.88 7.59 -2.82
N GLY A 66 -3.32 7.49 -4.05
CA GLY A 66 -2.95 8.40 -5.13
C GLY A 66 -3.18 7.81 -6.51
N GLY A 67 -3.06 8.63 -7.54
CA GLY A 67 -3.22 8.24 -8.94
C GLY A 67 -2.10 7.32 -9.46
N THR A 68 -2.24 6.87 -10.71
CA THR A 68 -1.19 6.10 -11.40
C THR A 68 0.08 6.93 -11.53
N GLY A 69 1.24 6.35 -11.20
CA GLY A 69 2.54 7.02 -11.30
C GLY A 69 2.76 8.15 -10.28
N SER A 70 1.90 8.29 -9.27
CA SER A 70 2.07 9.30 -8.22
C SER A 70 3.24 9.02 -7.27
N GLY A 71 3.75 7.78 -7.24
CA GLY A 71 4.85 7.36 -6.37
C GLY A 71 4.43 6.60 -5.12
N LYS A 72 3.23 6.01 -5.09
CA LYS A 72 2.73 5.19 -3.97
C LYS A 72 3.71 4.10 -3.54
N THR A 73 4.15 3.26 -4.49
CA THR A 73 5.11 2.17 -4.21
C THR A 73 6.44 2.69 -3.67
N THR A 74 6.93 3.81 -4.23
CA THR A 74 8.18 4.45 -3.75
C THR A 74 8.03 4.96 -2.31
N LEU A 75 6.86 5.51 -1.96
CA LEU A 75 6.58 5.93 -0.58
C LEU A 75 6.44 4.73 0.35
N VAL A 76 5.78 3.64 -0.09
CA VAL A 76 5.72 2.40 0.70
C VAL A 76 7.11 1.84 0.96
N ASN A 77 8.03 1.88 -0.03
CA ASN A 77 9.43 1.48 0.19
C ASN A 77 10.12 2.34 1.27
N ALA A 78 9.85 3.66 1.30
CA ALA A 78 10.37 4.54 2.35
C ALA A 78 9.76 4.22 3.74
N ILE A 79 8.48 3.86 3.79
CA ILE A 79 7.81 3.42 5.02
C ILE A 79 8.39 2.08 5.51
N ILE A 80 8.62 1.12 4.60
CA ILE A 80 9.27 -0.16 4.95
C ILE A 80 10.68 0.08 5.50
N ASN A 81 11.44 0.97 4.86
CA ASN A 81 12.76 1.33 5.37
C ASN A 81 12.71 1.90 6.79
N GLU A 82 11.70 2.71 7.10
CA GLU A 82 11.48 3.21 8.46
C GLU A 82 11.06 2.09 9.42
N MET A 83 10.24 1.10 9.00
CA MET A 83 9.91 -0.08 9.81
C MET A 83 11.18 -0.86 10.18
N VAL A 84 12.04 -1.14 9.19
CA VAL A 84 13.31 -1.85 9.41
C VAL A 84 14.27 -1.07 10.31
N ASN A 85 14.32 0.25 10.17
CA ASN A 85 15.14 1.11 11.04
C ASN A 85 14.61 1.17 12.48
N HIS A 86 13.30 1.04 12.66
CA HIS A 86 12.67 1.05 13.97
C HIS A 86 12.90 -0.28 14.70
N ASP A 87 12.66 -1.41 14.02
CA ASP A 87 12.94 -2.75 14.54
C ASP A 87 13.34 -3.69 13.39
N SER A 88 14.63 -4.01 13.30
CA SER A 88 15.19 -4.88 12.27
C SER A 88 14.87 -6.36 12.49
N THR A 89 14.33 -6.75 13.64
CA THR A 89 14.01 -8.13 13.99
C THR A 89 12.62 -8.57 13.51
N GLU A 90 11.76 -7.63 13.14
CA GLU A 90 10.41 -7.89 12.68
C GLU A 90 10.38 -8.73 11.40
N ARG A 91 9.45 -9.67 11.36
CA ARG A 91 9.16 -10.51 10.20
C ARG A 91 8.15 -9.83 9.29
N ILE A 92 8.61 -9.36 8.13
CA ILE A 92 7.82 -8.59 7.18
C ILE A 92 7.32 -9.48 6.04
N PHE A 93 6.01 -9.53 5.83
CA PHE A 93 5.40 -10.18 4.66
C PHE A 93 4.91 -9.14 3.67
N ILE A 94 5.27 -9.33 2.41
CA ILE A 94 4.90 -8.47 1.28
C ILE A 94 4.15 -9.32 0.27
N ILE A 95 2.98 -8.86 -0.15
CA ILE A 95 2.15 -9.56 -1.12
C ILE A 95 1.84 -8.60 -2.27
N GLU A 96 2.18 -8.99 -3.49
CA GLU A 96 2.07 -8.17 -4.70
C GLU A 96 1.63 -8.99 -5.91
N ASP A 97 1.09 -8.32 -6.92
CA ASP A 97 0.90 -8.92 -8.24
C ASP A 97 2.23 -9.04 -8.99
N THR A 98 3.10 -8.06 -8.83
CA THR A 98 4.44 -8.00 -9.45
C THR A 98 5.42 -7.35 -8.49
N GLY A 99 6.64 -7.85 -8.42
CA GLY A 99 7.67 -7.43 -7.47
C GLY A 99 8.18 -5.99 -7.67
N GLU A 100 7.42 -5.01 -7.21
CA GLU A 100 7.79 -3.59 -7.24
C GLU A 100 8.31 -3.09 -5.90
N ILE A 101 7.88 -3.69 -4.80
CA ILE A 101 8.31 -3.33 -3.45
C ILE A 101 9.74 -3.83 -3.20
N GLN A 102 10.52 -2.99 -2.56
CA GLN A 102 11.89 -3.28 -2.13
C GLN A 102 11.93 -3.31 -0.61
N CYS A 103 12.44 -4.39 -0.04
CA CYS A 103 12.56 -4.58 1.40
C CYS A 103 14.01 -4.93 1.74
N ALA A 104 14.60 -4.19 2.67
CA ALA A 104 15.95 -4.43 3.17
C ALA A 104 15.96 -5.16 4.53
N ALA A 105 14.81 -5.66 5.00
CA ALA A 105 14.73 -6.44 6.23
C ALA A 105 15.51 -7.76 6.06
N GLU A 106 16.17 -8.23 7.11
CA GLU A 106 16.82 -9.53 7.12
C GLU A 106 15.81 -10.68 7.11
N ASN A 107 14.65 -10.48 7.76
CA ASN A 107 13.59 -11.46 7.89
C ASN A 107 12.34 -10.99 7.12
N PHE A 108 12.32 -11.19 5.81
CA PHE A 108 11.11 -10.89 5.02
C PHE A 108 10.75 -12.04 4.07
N VAL A 109 9.49 -12.09 3.70
CA VAL A 109 8.95 -12.98 2.68
C VAL A 109 8.16 -12.15 1.68
N GLN A 110 8.43 -12.33 0.40
CA GLN A 110 7.73 -11.63 -0.68
C GLN A 110 6.99 -12.65 -1.54
N TYR A 111 5.66 -12.54 -1.56
CA TYR A 111 4.77 -13.36 -2.35
C TYR A 111 4.30 -12.60 -3.58
N HIS A 112 4.16 -13.32 -4.69
CA HIS A 112 3.56 -12.82 -5.92
C HIS A 112 2.34 -13.66 -6.29
N THR A 113 1.28 -12.98 -6.75
CA THR A 113 0.14 -13.68 -7.33
C THR A 113 0.52 -14.38 -8.63
N SER A 114 -0.20 -15.41 -8.99
CA SER A 114 -0.08 -16.12 -10.26
C SER A 114 -1.47 -16.38 -10.86
N LEU A 115 -1.54 -17.03 -12.00
CA LEU A 115 -2.82 -17.44 -12.60
C LEU A 115 -3.64 -18.33 -11.66
N ASP A 116 -2.96 -19.14 -10.85
CA ASP A 116 -3.60 -20.14 -9.98
C ASP A 116 -3.61 -19.73 -8.49
N VAL A 117 -2.93 -18.62 -8.12
CA VAL A 117 -2.80 -18.20 -6.72
C VAL A 117 -3.17 -16.72 -6.59
N SER A 118 -4.31 -16.49 -5.93
CA SER A 118 -4.85 -15.14 -5.72
C SER A 118 -4.24 -14.44 -4.50
N MET A 119 -4.39 -13.11 -4.43
CA MET A 119 -4.03 -12.27 -3.28
C MET A 119 -4.68 -12.77 -1.98
N THR A 120 -5.97 -13.10 -2.02
CA THR A 120 -6.72 -13.68 -0.89
C THR A 120 -6.10 -14.97 -0.36
N GLN A 121 -5.66 -15.88 -1.25
CA GLN A 121 -5.01 -17.13 -0.83
C GLN A 121 -3.66 -16.86 -0.16
N LEU A 122 -2.89 -15.90 -0.68
CA LEU A 122 -1.62 -15.50 -0.11
C LEU A 122 -1.79 -14.83 1.26
N LEU A 123 -2.77 -13.92 1.42
CA LEU A 123 -3.12 -13.33 2.72
C LEU A 123 -3.46 -14.42 3.76
N LYS A 124 -4.34 -15.36 3.43
CA LYS A 124 -4.71 -16.48 4.33
C LYS A 124 -3.52 -17.37 4.67
N THR A 125 -2.60 -17.58 3.74
CA THR A 125 -1.37 -18.34 4.00
C THR A 125 -0.45 -17.59 4.94
N THR A 126 -0.30 -16.28 4.75
CA THR A 126 0.57 -15.41 5.55
C THR A 126 0.21 -15.47 7.04
N LEU A 127 -1.06 -15.53 7.41
CA LEU A 127 -1.51 -15.63 8.81
C LEU A 127 -0.99 -16.87 9.55
N ARG A 128 -0.57 -17.92 8.82
CA ARG A 128 0.01 -19.13 9.40
C ARG A 128 1.54 -19.09 9.47
N MET A 129 2.15 -18.03 8.95
CA MET A 129 3.60 -17.90 8.81
C MET A 129 4.22 -16.99 9.87
N ARG A 130 3.44 -16.59 10.88
CA ARG A 130 3.84 -15.73 11.99
C ARG A 130 4.43 -14.39 11.51
N PRO A 131 3.67 -13.57 10.76
CA PRO A 131 4.10 -12.23 10.38
C PRO A 131 4.04 -11.28 11.57
N ASP A 132 5.00 -10.34 11.65
CA ASP A 132 4.90 -9.17 12.52
C ASP A 132 4.24 -8.02 11.77
N ARG A 133 4.51 -7.90 10.46
CA ARG A 133 3.86 -6.91 9.58
C ARG A 133 3.43 -7.53 8.26
N ILE A 134 2.24 -7.15 7.78
CA ILE A 134 1.70 -7.59 6.48
C ILE A 134 1.52 -6.37 5.58
N LEU A 135 2.17 -6.39 4.42
CA LEU A 135 2.08 -5.34 3.42
C LEU A 135 1.47 -5.88 2.13
N VAL A 136 0.62 -5.07 1.50
CA VAL A 136 0.03 -5.38 0.20
C VAL A 136 0.39 -4.29 -0.81
N GLY A 137 1.03 -4.69 -1.90
CA GLY A 137 1.52 -3.77 -2.92
C GLY A 137 0.43 -2.89 -3.49
N GLU A 138 -0.71 -3.46 -3.84
CA GLU A 138 -1.89 -2.72 -4.26
C GLU A 138 -3.18 -3.52 -4.00
N VAL A 139 -4.18 -2.85 -3.43
CA VAL A 139 -5.52 -3.41 -3.21
C VAL A 139 -6.43 -2.99 -4.36
N ARG A 140 -7.01 -3.96 -5.09
CA ARG A 140 -7.82 -3.73 -6.30
C ARG A 140 -9.20 -4.35 -6.29
N GLY A 141 -9.41 -5.35 -5.42
CA GLY A 141 -10.60 -6.18 -5.41
C GLY A 141 -11.08 -6.58 -4.03
N GLU A 142 -11.73 -7.73 -3.97
CA GLU A 142 -12.35 -8.27 -2.76
C GLU A 142 -11.36 -8.68 -1.67
N GLU A 143 -10.07 -8.83 -2.00
CA GLU A 143 -8.97 -9.06 -1.05
C GLU A 143 -8.82 -7.93 -0.02
N ALA A 144 -9.47 -6.80 -0.26
CA ALA A 144 -9.55 -5.69 0.68
C ALA A 144 -10.09 -6.13 2.04
N LEU A 145 -11.09 -7.01 2.08
CA LEU A 145 -11.63 -7.56 3.33
C LEU A 145 -10.61 -8.45 4.02
N ASP A 146 -9.98 -9.38 3.29
CA ASP A 146 -9.00 -10.30 3.86
C ASP A 146 -7.80 -9.55 4.46
N LEU A 147 -7.41 -8.41 3.85
CA LEU A 147 -6.36 -7.54 4.39
C LEU A 147 -6.77 -6.88 5.70
N LEU A 148 -7.98 -6.30 5.77
CA LEU A 148 -8.46 -5.68 7.01
C LEU A 148 -8.63 -6.72 8.12
N ASP A 149 -9.14 -7.90 7.82
CA ASP A 149 -9.24 -9.01 8.77
C ASP A 149 -7.86 -9.43 9.29
N ALA A 150 -6.85 -9.49 8.42
CA ALA A 150 -5.48 -9.78 8.81
C ALA A 150 -4.93 -8.71 9.77
N TRP A 151 -5.13 -7.44 9.44
CA TRP A 151 -4.69 -6.32 10.28
C TRP A 151 -5.47 -6.21 11.61
N ASN A 152 -6.72 -6.70 11.66
CA ASN A 152 -7.58 -6.64 12.86
C ASN A 152 -7.39 -7.84 13.80
N THR A 153 -6.56 -8.81 13.43
CA THR A 153 -6.37 -10.06 14.20
C THR A 153 -4.97 -10.21 14.78
N GLY A 154 -4.36 -9.10 15.21
CA GLY A 154 -3.05 -9.07 15.89
C GLY A 154 -1.85 -8.96 14.94
N HIS A 155 -2.07 -8.48 13.72
CA HIS A 155 -1.01 -8.24 12.72
C HIS A 155 -1.04 -6.77 12.24
N GLU A 156 -1.23 -5.84 13.20
CA GLU A 156 -1.24 -4.41 12.94
C GLU A 156 0.16 -3.93 12.50
N GLY A 157 0.22 -2.70 11.98
CA GLY A 157 1.47 -2.06 11.57
C GLY A 157 1.85 -2.33 10.12
N GLY A 158 0.90 -2.79 9.31
CA GLY A 158 1.09 -3.00 7.89
C GLY A 158 0.95 -1.73 7.05
N ALA A 159 1.21 -1.88 5.75
CA ALA A 159 0.97 -0.84 4.76
C ALA A 159 0.39 -1.43 3.47
N ALA A 160 -0.49 -0.67 2.82
CA ALA A 160 -1.02 -1.04 1.51
C ALA A 160 -1.20 0.17 0.61
N THR A 161 -1.23 -0.04 -0.71
CA THR A 161 -1.56 1.03 -1.64
C THR A 161 -2.95 0.86 -2.24
N LEU A 162 -3.56 1.99 -2.59
CA LEU A 162 -4.86 2.04 -3.21
C LEU A 162 -4.95 3.22 -4.20
N HIS A 163 -5.65 3.04 -5.32
CA HIS A 163 -5.95 4.14 -6.22
C HIS A 163 -7.12 4.96 -5.70
N ALA A 164 -6.85 6.23 -5.35
CA ALA A 164 -7.86 7.22 -4.99
C ALA A 164 -7.37 8.65 -5.27
N ASN A 165 -8.28 9.62 -5.35
CA ASN A 165 -7.98 11.00 -5.70
C ASN A 165 -7.59 11.86 -4.49
N ASP A 166 -7.96 11.45 -3.29
CA ASP A 166 -7.64 12.08 -2.00
C ASP A 166 -7.71 11.05 -0.87
N ALA A 167 -7.35 11.44 0.34
CA ALA A 167 -7.27 10.52 1.48
C ALA A 167 -8.66 10.00 1.91
N LEU A 168 -9.69 10.84 1.91
CA LEU A 168 -11.05 10.43 2.29
C LEU A 168 -11.68 9.53 1.23
N SER A 169 -11.50 9.87 -0.05
CA SER A 169 -11.90 9.02 -1.18
C SER A 169 -11.23 7.64 -1.13
N GLY A 170 -10.05 7.54 -0.52
CA GLY A 170 -9.37 6.27 -0.24
C GLY A 170 -10.20 5.35 0.64
N LEU A 171 -10.77 5.87 1.74
CA LEU A 171 -11.64 5.09 2.64
C LEU A 171 -12.93 4.65 1.93
N THR A 172 -13.57 5.57 1.17
CA THR A 172 -14.75 5.25 0.37
C THR A 172 -14.44 4.20 -0.70
N ARG A 173 -13.28 4.29 -1.34
CA ARG A 173 -12.85 3.30 -2.33
C ARG A 173 -12.63 1.94 -1.70
N LEU A 174 -12.01 1.88 -0.51
CA LEU A 174 -11.80 0.65 0.24
C LEU A 174 -13.15 -0.02 0.57
N ASN A 175 -14.14 0.76 1.07
CA ASN A 175 -15.51 0.28 1.28
C ASN A 175 -16.09 -0.34 -0.01
N SER A 176 -15.99 0.37 -1.14
CA SER A 176 -16.48 -0.12 -2.44
C SER A 176 -15.80 -1.43 -2.91
N LEU A 177 -14.55 -1.68 -2.52
CA LEU A 177 -13.85 -2.93 -2.82
C LEU A 177 -14.33 -4.06 -1.91
N ILE A 178 -14.45 -3.80 -0.60
CA ILE A 178 -14.93 -4.76 0.39
C ILE A 178 -16.35 -5.22 0.08
N THR A 179 -17.22 -4.31 -0.36
CA THR A 179 -18.62 -4.62 -0.75
C THR A 179 -18.71 -5.69 -1.86
N ARG A 180 -17.64 -5.92 -2.63
CA ARG A 180 -17.60 -6.97 -3.66
C ARG A 180 -17.43 -8.36 -3.06
N ASN A 181 -16.91 -8.46 -1.84
CA ASN A 181 -16.72 -9.71 -1.15
C ASN A 181 -18.07 -10.22 -0.59
N LYS A 182 -18.42 -11.48 -0.86
CA LYS A 182 -19.68 -12.08 -0.41
C LYS A 182 -19.79 -12.20 1.11
N SER A 183 -18.66 -12.15 1.81
CA SER A 183 -18.57 -12.21 3.28
C SER A 183 -18.45 -10.85 3.93
N ALA A 184 -18.68 -9.75 3.17
CA ALA A 184 -18.58 -8.40 3.70
C ALA A 184 -19.53 -8.20 4.91
N PRO A 185 -19.05 -7.58 6.02
CA PRO A 185 -19.88 -7.30 7.18
C PRO A 185 -20.93 -6.23 6.84
N ALA A 186 -21.98 -6.15 7.67
CA ALA A 186 -23.06 -5.17 7.49
C ALA A 186 -22.58 -3.71 7.63
N ASP A 187 -21.60 -3.46 8.51
CA ASP A 187 -21.02 -2.12 8.73
C ASP A 187 -19.53 -2.11 8.34
N ILE A 188 -19.30 -1.95 7.04
CA ILE A 188 -17.96 -1.91 6.47
C ILE A 188 -17.20 -0.65 6.93
N ASP A 189 -17.88 0.49 7.06
CA ASP A 189 -17.23 1.74 7.46
C ASP A 189 -16.76 1.70 8.92
N ALA A 190 -17.49 1.00 9.79
CA ALA A 190 -17.02 0.75 11.15
C ALA A 190 -15.74 -0.07 11.15
N LEU A 191 -15.67 -1.16 10.38
CA LEU A 191 -14.47 -1.98 10.24
C LEU A 191 -13.28 -1.16 9.68
N ILE A 192 -13.51 -0.38 8.63
CA ILE A 192 -12.46 0.51 8.07
C ILE A 192 -11.97 1.50 9.12
N GLY A 193 -12.90 2.13 9.85
CA GLY A 193 -12.57 3.13 10.89
C GLY A 193 -11.82 2.55 12.08
N GLU A 194 -11.99 1.26 12.37
CA GLU A 194 -11.26 0.54 13.41
C GLU A 194 -9.85 0.15 12.98
N VAL A 195 -9.70 -0.30 11.73
CA VAL A 195 -8.49 -0.98 11.25
C VAL A 195 -7.52 -0.05 10.52
N VAL A 196 -8.03 0.92 9.76
CA VAL A 196 -7.17 1.88 9.03
C VAL A 196 -6.89 3.08 9.93
N HIS A 197 -5.63 3.27 10.31
CA HIS A 197 -5.23 4.31 11.26
C HIS A 197 -4.69 5.58 10.59
N LEU A 198 -3.98 5.44 9.48
CA LEU A 198 -3.39 6.55 8.75
C LEU A 198 -3.62 6.40 7.25
N VAL A 199 -4.07 7.47 6.60
CA VAL A 199 -4.14 7.52 5.14
C VAL A 199 -3.23 8.64 4.64
N VAL A 200 -2.31 8.30 3.75
CA VAL A 200 -1.33 9.22 3.17
C VAL A 200 -1.63 9.39 1.69
N HIS A 201 -1.99 10.60 1.29
CA HIS A 201 -2.26 10.92 -0.11
C HIS A 201 -1.02 11.53 -0.78
N ILE A 202 -0.52 10.83 -1.80
CA ILE A 202 0.59 11.29 -2.65
C ILE A 202 0.10 11.57 -4.06
N LEU A 203 0.48 12.72 -4.61
CA LEU A 203 0.13 13.10 -5.97
C LEU A 203 1.36 13.47 -6.80
N ARG A 204 1.20 13.38 -8.12
CA ARG A 204 2.14 13.91 -9.09
C ARG A 204 1.75 15.34 -9.45
N THR A 205 2.71 16.25 -9.33
CA THR A 205 2.59 17.65 -9.73
C THR A 205 3.47 17.94 -10.96
N PRO A 206 3.32 19.08 -11.64
CA PRO A 206 4.22 19.48 -12.71
C PRO A 206 5.70 19.56 -12.28
N THR A 207 5.97 19.85 -11.00
CA THR A 207 7.30 20.01 -10.44
C THR A 207 7.84 18.76 -9.74
N GLY A 208 7.09 17.65 -9.72
CA GLY A 208 7.52 16.42 -9.07
C GLY A 208 6.39 15.68 -8.36
N ARG A 209 6.69 15.06 -7.23
CA ARG A 209 5.72 14.35 -6.37
C ARG A 209 5.59 15.06 -5.04
N ARG A 210 4.42 14.98 -4.42
CA ARG A 210 4.16 15.63 -3.14
C ARG A 210 3.16 14.84 -2.30
N ILE A 211 3.41 14.75 -0.99
CA ILE A 211 2.40 14.35 -0.02
C ILE A 211 1.45 15.52 0.15
N GLN A 212 0.23 15.37 -0.34
CA GLN A 212 -0.76 16.44 -0.35
C GLN A 212 -1.44 16.58 1.01
N GLU A 213 -1.81 15.45 1.59
CA GLU A 213 -2.42 15.39 2.91
C GLU A 213 -2.15 14.06 3.59
N ILE A 214 -2.22 14.08 4.90
CA ILE A 214 -2.28 12.88 5.75
C ILE A 214 -3.50 13.04 6.63
N ILE A 215 -4.33 12.00 6.72
CA ILE A 215 -5.41 11.92 7.69
C ILE A 215 -5.15 10.77 8.66
N GLU A 216 -5.33 11.05 9.94
CA GLU A 216 -5.46 10.05 10.99
C GLU A 216 -6.94 9.72 11.13
N VAL A 217 -7.26 8.42 11.19
CA VAL A 217 -8.62 7.90 11.34
C VAL A 217 -8.79 7.43 12.77
N ASP A 218 -9.80 7.96 13.47
CA ASP A 218 -10.14 7.65 14.87
C ASP A 218 -11.56 7.03 14.95
N GLY A 219 -11.84 6.12 14.04
CA GLY A 219 -13.09 5.40 13.96
C GLY A 219 -14.13 5.98 13.02
N HIS A 220 -15.29 5.32 12.99
CA HIS A 220 -16.48 5.74 12.24
C HIS A 220 -17.66 5.85 13.19
N ARG A 221 -18.37 6.98 13.17
CA ARG A 221 -19.55 7.23 14.02
C ARG A 221 -20.57 8.10 13.31
N ARG A 222 -21.85 7.79 13.47
CA ARG A 222 -22.99 8.57 12.91
C ARG A 222 -22.86 8.83 11.41
N GLY A 223 -22.41 7.82 10.64
CA GLY A 223 -22.29 7.89 9.19
C GLY A 223 -21.10 8.69 8.66
N SER A 224 -20.10 8.99 9.50
CA SER A 224 -18.87 9.66 9.07
C SER A 224 -17.62 9.16 9.77
N PHE A 225 -16.48 9.17 9.05
CA PHE A 225 -15.17 8.91 9.65
C PHE A 225 -14.74 10.09 10.53
N ARG A 226 -14.24 9.78 11.71
CA ARG A 226 -13.58 10.76 12.57
C ARG A 226 -12.15 10.86 12.10
N ILE A 227 -11.78 12.02 11.57
CA ILE A 227 -10.47 12.24 10.97
C ILE A 227 -9.79 13.49 11.55
N LYS A 228 -8.46 13.44 11.61
CA LYS A 228 -7.60 14.58 11.89
C LYS A 228 -6.60 14.77 10.74
N LYS A 229 -6.47 15.98 10.20
CA LYS A 229 -5.58 16.30 9.08
C LYS A 229 -4.21 16.83 9.57
N PHE A 230 -3.16 16.49 8.79
CA PHE A 230 -1.78 16.90 9.03
C PHE A 230 -1.12 17.49 7.78
#